data_40b6e4ad90ddd39f9156410c27bf782f
#
_entry.id   40b6e4ad90ddd39f9156410c27bf782f
#
_cell.length_a   1.000
_cell.length_b   1.000
_cell.length_c   1.000
_cell.angle_alpha   90.00
_cell.angle_beta   90.00
_cell.angle_gamma   90.00
#
_symmetry.space_group_name_H-M   'P 1'
#
loop_
_entity.id
_entity.type
_entity.pdbx_description
1 polymer ?
#
loop_
_entity_poly.entity_id
_entity_poly.type
_entity_poly.pdbx_seq_one_letter_code
_entity_poly.pdbx_strand_id
1 'polypeptide(L)'
;MRTSLTGQIILDEVEVNQNSILPNVEGLKGPFGCLNKARYGISWGALGAAESCWHLSRNYALDRKQFGKPLAQTQLIQKKLVDMQTQIFLGYMASYKVGRMIDQGKCAPEQISIVKRNNAGVALKIARDARDILGGNGIQEDYHVMRHMINLETVNTYEGTHDIHALILGRAQTGLQAF
;
A
#
# COMPACT_ATOMS: atom_id res chain seq x y z
N MET A 1 11.43 -0.26 -5.45
CA MET A 1 11.79 -1.35 -4.47
C MET A 1 13.04 -2.04 -4.96
N ARG A 2 14.20 -1.73 -4.39
CA ARG A 2 15.50 -2.22 -4.91
C ARG A 2 15.71 -3.73 -4.75
N THR A 3 15.05 -4.34 -3.78
CA THR A 3 15.18 -5.78 -3.48
C THR A 3 14.21 -6.66 -4.28
N SER A 4 13.30 -6.05 -5.02
CA SER A 4 12.35 -6.76 -5.90
C SER A 4 12.79 -6.53 -7.35
N LEU A 5 13.47 -7.52 -7.92
CA LEU A 5 13.93 -7.47 -9.31
C LEU A 5 12.75 -7.72 -10.24
N THR A 6 12.58 -6.81 -11.19
CA THR A 6 11.61 -6.96 -12.28
C THR A 6 12.39 -7.17 -13.58
N GLY A 7 12.10 -8.24 -14.28
CA GLY A 7 12.78 -8.61 -15.50
C GLY A 7 11.82 -8.83 -16.67
N GLN A 8 12.38 -9.09 -17.81
CA GLN A 8 11.68 -9.53 -19.01
C GLN A 8 11.93 -11.04 -19.20
N ILE A 9 10.86 -11.79 -19.47
CA ILE A 9 10.95 -13.20 -19.86
C ILE A 9 10.70 -13.26 -21.35
N ILE A 10 11.64 -13.84 -22.09
CA ILE A 10 11.54 -14.05 -23.53
C ILE A 10 11.29 -15.54 -23.75
N LEU A 11 10.17 -15.88 -24.39
CA LEU A 11 9.81 -17.23 -24.78
C LEU A 11 9.80 -17.26 -26.32
N ASP A 12 10.70 -18.04 -26.90
CA ASP A 12 10.84 -18.17 -28.36
C ASP A 12 10.57 -19.64 -28.75
N GLU A 13 9.42 -19.88 -29.33
CA GLU A 13 8.93 -21.19 -29.78
C GLU A 13 9.10 -22.32 -28.75
N VAL A 14 8.89 -21.98 -27.46
CA VAL A 14 9.05 -22.96 -26.36
C VAL A 14 7.87 -23.94 -26.37
N GLU A 15 8.15 -25.19 -26.72
CA GLU A 15 7.16 -26.27 -26.65
C GLU A 15 6.99 -26.72 -25.20
N VAL A 16 5.74 -26.82 -24.76
CA VAL A 16 5.39 -27.31 -23.42
C VAL A 16 4.41 -28.46 -23.49
N ASN A 17 4.52 -29.41 -22.57
CA ASN A 17 3.58 -30.51 -22.49
C ASN A 17 2.20 -30.01 -22.03
N GLN A 18 1.15 -30.69 -22.52
CA GLN A 18 -0.23 -30.36 -22.15
C GLN A 18 -0.47 -30.41 -20.63
N ASN A 19 0.26 -31.24 -19.92
CA ASN A 19 0.23 -31.31 -18.44
C ASN A 19 0.80 -30.04 -17.74
N SER A 20 1.44 -29.14 -18.49
CA SER A 20 1.92 -27.85 -17.97
C SER A 20 0.82 -26.79 -17.86
N ILE A 21 -0.36 -27.08 -18.40
CA ILE A 21 -1.54 -26.20 -18.30
C ILE A 21 -2.10 -26.31 -16.88
N LEU A 22 -2.33 -25.19 -16.24
CA LEU A 22 -2.95 -25.17 -14.91
C LEU A 22 -4.34 -25.81 -14.95
N PRO A 23 -4.66 -26.80 -14.09
CA PRO A 23 -5.96 -27.46 -14.10
C PRO A 23 -7.06 -26.50 -13.67
N ASN A 24 -8.25 -26.65 -14.28
CA ASN A 24 -9.46 -25.88 -13.94
C ASN A 24 -9.35 -24.36 -14.09
N VAL A 25 -8.39 -23.90 -14.89
CA VAL A 25 -8.17 -22.48 -15.16
C VAL A 25 -8.26 -22.24 -16.66
N GLU A 26 -9.05 -21.25 -17.03
CA GLU A 26 -9.21 -20.82 -18.42
C GLU A 26 -9.04 -19.29 -18.50
N GLY A 27 -8.19 -18.84 -19.41
CA GLY A 27 -7.90 -17.43 -19.64
C GLY A 27 -7.35 -16.73 -18.39
N LEU A 28 -7.80 -15.49 -18.15
CA LEU A 28 -7.29 -14.63 -17.09
C LEU A 28 -7.85 -14.91 -15.67
N LYS A 29 -8.78 -15.84 -15.52
CA LYS A 29 -9.37 -16.16 -14.21
C LYS A 29 -8.34 -16.63 -13.18
N GLY A 30 -7.38 -17.46 -13.61
CA GLY A 30 -6.29 -17.92 -12.73
C GLY A 30 -5.43 -16.79 -12.21
N PRO A 31 -4.80 -16.01 -13.08
CA PRO A 31 -4.00 -14.85 -12.68
C PRO A 31 -4.77 -13.86 -11.78
N PHE A 32 -6.00 -13.51 -12.13
CA PHE A 32 -6.80 -12.59 -11.29
C PHE A 32 -7.17 -13.18 -9.93
N GLY A 33 -7.36 -14.49 -9.82
CA GLY A 33 -7.56 -15.14 -8.53
C GLY A 33 -6.34 -14.99 -7.62
N CYS A 34 -5.14 -15.15 -8.14
CA CYS A 34 -3.89 -14.91 -7.41
C CYS A 34 -3.71 -13.44 -7.05
N LEU A 35 -3.96 -12.54 -8.01
CA LEU A 35 -3.83 -11.10 -7.80
C LEU A 35 -4.78 -10.59 -6.70
N ASN A 36 -6.00 -11.08 -6.61
CA ASN A 36 -6.94 -10.68 -5.56
C ASN A 36 -6.42 -11.04 -4.15
N LYS A 37 -5.84 -12.23 -4.00
CA LYS A 37 -5.20 -12.63 -2.72
C LYS A 37 -3.99 -11.76 -2.40
N ALA A 38 -3.12 -11.50 -3.39
CA ALA A 38 -1.95 -10.65 -3.23
C ALA A 38 -2.34 -9.20 -2.86
N ARG A 39 -3.31 -8.62 -3.55
CA ARG A 39 -3.84 -7.26 -3.28
C ARG A 39 -4.37 -7.10 -1.87
N TYR A 40 -5.06 -8.12 -1.35
CA TYR A 40 -5.49 -8.12 0.05
C TYR A 40 -4.29 -8.12 1.01
N GLY A 41 -3.28 -8.98 0.77
CA GLY A 41 -2.04 -8.99 1.55
C GLY A 41 -1.30 -7.66 1.51
N ILE A 42 -1.23 -7.00 0.34
CA ILE A 42 -0.64 -5.66 0.17
C ILE A 42 -1.32 -4.62 1.06
N SER A 43 -2.64 -4.71 1.26
CA SER A 43 -3.38 -3.76 2.10
C SER A 43 -2.87 -3.75 3.55
N TRP A 44 -2.44 -4.90 4.07
CA TRP A 44 -1.83 -5.03 5.40
C TRP A 44 -0.37 -4.58 5.42
N GLY A 45 0.43 -5.03 4.45
CA GLY A 45 1.86 -4.67 4.37
C GLY A 45 2.09 -3.17 4.22
N ALA A 46 1.24 -2.47 3.49
CA ALA A 46 1.28 -1.02 3.35
C ALA A 46 1.06 -0.32 4.71
N LEU A 47 0.09 -0.79 5.51
CA LEU A 47 -0.17 -0.23 6.83
C LEU A 47 0.97 -0.47 7.81
N GLY A 48 1.64 -1.62 7.77
CA GLY A 48 2.84 -1.87 8.57
C GLY A 48 3.98 -0.89 8.25
N ALA A 49 4.18 -0.56 6.97
CA ALA A 49 5.14 0.47 6.58
C ALA A 49 4.71 1.87 7.07
N ALA A 50 3.42 2.19 7.00
CA ALA A 50 2.87 3.45 7.52
C ALA A 50 3.06 3.59 9.03
N GLU A 51 2.77 2.53 9.77
CA GLU A 51 2.95 2.46 11.22
C GLU A 51 4.42 2.65 11.63
N SER A 52 5.34 2.00 10.92
CA SER A 52 6.78 2.21 11.12
C SER A 52 7.17 3.67 10.92
N CYS A 53 6.71 4.31 9.85
CA CYS A 53 6.97 5.73 9.59
C CYS A 53 6.38 6.63 10.67
N TRP A 54 5.17 6.34 11.15
CA TRP A 54 4.52 7.08 12.22
C TRP A 54 5.30 6.98 13.54
N HIS A 55 5.71 5.77 13.96
CA HIS A 55 6.51 5.57 15.17
C HIS A 55 7.86 6.31 15.11
N LEU A 56 8.57 6.19 13.98
CA LEU A 56 9.85 6.89 13.78
C LEU A 56 9.66 8.41 13.89
N SER A 57 8.64 8.95 13.24
CA SER A 57 8.37 10.39 13.25
C SER A 57 7.98 10.89 14.65
N ARG A 58 7.15 10.13 15.37
CA ARG A 58 6.74 10.45 16.71
C ARG A 58 7.95 10.50 17.66
N ASN A 59 8.78 9.46 17.65
CA ASN A 59 9.96 9.41 18.52
C ASN A 59 10.94 10.53 18.18
N TYR A 60 11.22 10.74 16.89
CA TYR A 60 12.05 11.84 16.45
C TYR A 60 11.52 13.22 16.91
N ALA A 61 10.22 13.46 16.80
CA ALA A 61 9.60 14.72 17.19
C ALA A 61 9.63 14.97 18.71
N LEU A 62 9.65 13.90 19.52
CA LEU A 62 9.81 14.00 20.97
C LEU A 62 11.25 14.36 21.36
N ASP A 63 12.23 13.82 20.67
CA ASP A 63 13.65 13.99 21.00
C ASP A 63 14.26 15.25 20.40
N ARG A 64 13.90 15.57 19.15
CA ARG A 64 14.45 16.71 18.41
C ARG A 64 13.92 18.03 18.94
N LYS A 65 14.84 18.91 19.33
CA LYS A 65 14.51 20.26 19.82
C LYS A 65 14.86 21.32 18.77
N GLN A 66 13.94 22.24 18.57
CA GLN A 66 14.14 23.50 17.83
C GLN A 66 13.39 24.63 18.56
N PHE A 67 13.91 25.85 18.47
CA PHE A 67 13.32 27.00 19.19
C PHE A 67 13.13 26.75 20.68
N GLY A 68 14.07 26.02 21.31
CA GLY A 68 14.09 25.75 22.75
C GLY A 68 13.11 24.67 23.24
N LYS A 69 12.39 23.98 22.34
CA LYS A 69 11.38 22.98 22.72
C LYS A 69 11.36 21.79 21.74
N PRO A 70 10.86 20.60 22.16
CA PRO A 70 10.67 19.47 21.25
C PRO A 70 9.75 19.83 20.09
N LEU A 71 10.02 19.27 18.90
CA LEU A 71 9.16 19.45 17.73
C LEU A 71 7.70 19.03 18.01
N ALA A 72 7.53 17.97 18.82
CA ALA A 72 6.21 17.49 19.25
C ALA A 72 5.34 18.54 19.98
N GLN A 73 5.92 19.64 20.44
CA GLN A 73 5.17 20.75 21.04
C GLN A 73 4.64 21.75 20.01
N THR A 74 4.82 21.50 18.73
CA THR A 74 4.31 22.37 17.67
C THR A 74 3.02 21.83 17.09
N GLN A 75 2.03 22.70 16.87
CA GLN A 75 0.69 22.30 16.41
C GLN A 75 0.71 21.57 15.06
N LEU A 76 1.55 22.03 14.12
CA LEU A 76 1.64 21.39 12.79
C LEU A 76 2.19 19.96 12.86
N ILE A 77 3.13 19.70 13.76
CA ILE A 77 3.67 18.35 13.97
C ILE A 77 2.63 17.46 14.65
N GLN A 78 1.98 17.95 15.71
CA GLN A 78 0.90 17.19 16.37
C GLN A 78 -0.22 16.83 15.41
N LYS A 79 -0.65 17.79 14.57
CA LYS A 79 -1.67 17.53 13.57
C LYS A 79 -1.27 16.41 12.61
N LYS A 80 -0.05 16.44 12.05
CA LYS A 80 0.45 15.39 11.17
C LYS A 80 0.45 14.02 11.86
N LEU A 81 0.96 13.94 13.10
CA LEU A 81 1.01 12.68 13.86
C LEU A 81 -0.38 12.10 14.12
N VAL A 82 -1.36 12.95 14.43
CA VAL A 82 -2.76 12.53 14.65
C VAL A 82 -3.42 12.07 13.35
N ASP A 83 -3.22 12.81 12.27
CA ASP A 83 -3.74 12.44 10.94
C ASP A 83 -3.19 11.08 10.51
N MET A 84 -1.89 10.83 10.68
CA MET A 84 -1.25 9.53 10.39
C MET A 84 -1.90 8.40 11.19
N GLN A 85 -2.00 8.55 12.52
CA GLN A 85 -2.57 7.54 13.41
C GLN A 85 -4.02 7.22 13.05
N THR A 86 -4.81 8.26 12.78
CA THR A 86 -6.22 8.12 12.38
C THR A 86 -6.35 7.29 11.12
N GLN A 87 -5.55 7.59 10.09
CA GLN A 87 -5.61 6.88 8.81
C GLN A 87 -5.12 5.43 8.93
N ILE A 88 -4.10 5.17 9.74
CA ILE A 88 -3.63 3.80 10.03
C ILE A 88 -4.76 3.00 10.69
N PHE A 89 -5.40 3.55 11.70
CA PHE A 89 -6.51 2.89 12.40
C PHE A 89 -7.68 2.55 11.45
N LEU A 90 -8.12 3.53 10.65
CA LEU A 90 -9.20 3.32 9.68
C LEU A 90 -8.82 2.27 8.62
N GLY A 91 -7.57 2.29 8.16
CA GLY A 91 -7.05 1.30 7.21
C GLY A 91 -7.07 -0.13 7.78
N TYR A 92 -6.66 -0.31 9.05
CA TYR A 92 -6.72 -1.61 9.73
C TYR A 92 -8.17 -2.09 9.88
N MET A 93 -9.09 -1.22 10.29
CA MET A 93 -10.50 -1.59 10.41
C MET A 93 -11.10 -2.02 9.06
N ALA A 94 -10.78 -1.30 7.99
CA ALA A 94 -11.23 -1.66 6.64
C ALA A 94 -10.64 -3.01 6.19
N SER A 95 -9.34 -3.23 6.35
CA SER A 95 -8.69 -4.51 5.99
C SER A 95 -9.23 -5.67 6.81
N TYR A 96 -9.44 -5.47 8.11
CA TYR A 96 -10.04 -6.48 8.99
C TYR A 96 -11.46 -6.85 8.53
N LYS A 97 -12.29 -5.85 8.22
CA LYS A 97 -13.65 -6.10 7.71
C LYS A 97 -13.65 -6.89 6.42
N VAL A 98 -12.77 -6.52 5.47
CA VAL A 98 -12.63 -7.24 4.19
C VAL A 98 -12.17 -8.69 4.44
N GLY A 99 -11.21 -8.90 5.35
CA GLY A 99 -10.78 -10.25 5.73
C GLY A 99 -11.93 -11.12 6.25
N ARG A 100 -12.76 -10.56 7.14
CA ARG A 100 -13.94 -11.28 7.63
C ARG A 100 -14.97 -11.60 6.52
N MET A 101 -15.06 -10.73 5.51
CA MET A 101 -15.91 -11.00 4.34
C MET A 101 -15.32 -12.09 3.44
N ILE A 102 -13.98 -12.15 3.31
CA ILE A 102 -13.27 -13.22 2.59
C ILE A 102 -13.54 -14.58 3.28
N ASP A 103 -13.39 -14.65 4.61
CA ASP A 103 -13.64 -15.86 5.39
C ASP A 103 -15.07 -16.39 5.22
N GLN A 104 -16.02 -15.49 5.02
CA GLN A 104 -17.43 -15.82 4.82
C GLN A 104 -17.81 -16.10 3.36
N GLY A 105 -16.86 -16.01 2.42
CA GLY A 105 -17.15 -16.16 0.99
C GLY A 105 -18.01 -15.05 0.40
N LYS A 106 -18.06 -13.86 1.04
CA LYS A 106 -18.93 -12.73 0.67
C LYS A 106 -18.17 -11.51 0.15
N CYS A 107 -16.87 -11.65 -0.08
CA CYS A 107 -16.03 -10.55 -0.55
C CYS A 107 -16.00 -10.49 -2.08
N ALA A 108 -16.46 -9.39 -2.64
CA ALA A 108 -16.27 -9.09 -4.05
C ALA A 108 -14.87 -8.49 -4.32
N PRO A 109 -14.31 -8.65 -5.53
CA PRO A 109 -13.00 -8.10 -5.88
C PRO A 109 -12.89 -6.58 -5.69
N GLU A 110 -13.99 -5.85 -5.83
CA GLU A 110 -14.07 -4.40 -5.64
C GLU A 110 -13.74 -3.99 -4.20
N GLN A 111 -14.16 -4.77 -3.22
CA GLN A 111 -13.83 -4.50 -1.81
C GLN A 111 -12.34 -4.67 -1.53
N ILE A 112 -11.68 -5.63 -2.19
CA ILE A 112 -10.23 -5.78 -2.16
C ILE A 112 -9.55 -4.58 -2.82
N SER A 113 -10.11 -4.10 -3.94
CA SER A 113 -9.62 -2.89 -4.63
C SER A 113 -9.72 -1.65 -3.74
N ILE A 114 -10.78 -1.50 -2.95
CA ILE A 114 -10.93 -0.40 -1.98
C ILE A 114 -9.76 -0.40 -0.99
N VAL A 115 -9.51 -1.51 -0.30
CA VAL A 115 -8.49 -1.55 0.74
C VAL A 115 -7.08 -1.47 0.19
N LYS A 116 -6.79 -2.09 -0.96
CA LYS A 116 -5.48 -1.96 -1.62
C LYS A 116 -5.22 -0.51 -2.02
N ARG A 117 -6.16 0.12 -2.72
CA ARG A 117 -6.04 1.50 -3.17
C ARG A 117 -5.88 2.47 -2.00
N ASN A 118 -6.78 2.38 -1.02
CA ASN A 118 -6.77 3.27 0.13
C ASN A 118 -5.48 3.14 0.93
N ASN A 119 -5.14 1.92 1.34
CA ASN A 119 -4.06 1.72 2.30
C ASN A 119 -2.68 1.98 1.66
N ALA A 120 -2.47 1.64 0.39
CA ALA A 120 -1.23 1.97 -0.32
C ALA A 120 -1.08 3.50 -0.48
N GLY A 121 -2.13 4.21 -0.89
CA GLY A 121 -2.11 5.67 -1.05
C GLY A 121 -1.91 6.40 0.28
N VAL A 122 -2.62 5.97 1.33
CA VAL A 122 -2.48 6.51 2.69
C VAL A 122 -1.08 6.26 3.24
N ALA A 123 -0.54 5.05 3.09
CA ALA A 123 0.80 4.71 3.55
C ALA A 123 1.88 5.57 2.87
N LEU A 124 1.75 5.78 1.56
CA LEU A 124 2.66 6.65 0.81
C LEU A 124 2.59 8.09 1.32
N LYS A 125 1.39 8.63 1.56
CA LYS A 125 1.22 9.96 2.14
C LYS A 125 1.85 10.05 3.52
N ILE A 126 1.65 9.06 4.39
CA ILE A 126 2.23 8.99 5.73
C ILE A 126 3.76 8.97 5.66
N ALA A 127 4.36 8.21 4.73
CA ALA A 127 5.81 8.18 4.56
C ALA A 127 6.36 9.55 4.11
N ARG A 128 5.64 10.27 3.26
CA ARG A 128 5.99 11.65 2.85
C ARG A 128 5.90 12.64 4.00
N ASP A 129 4.83 12.56 4.81
CA ASP A 129 4.66 13.39 6.00
C ASP A 129 5.74 13.08 7.06
N ALA A 130 6.11 11.81 7.23
CA ALA A 130 7.20 11.39 8.10
C ALA A 130 8.56 11.96 7.64
N ARG A 131 8.86 11.84 6.34
CA ARG A 131 10.06 12.44 5.76
C ARG A 131 10.11 13.96 6.03
N ASP A 132 8.97 14.63 5.89
CA ASP A 132 8.86 16.07 6.13
C ASP A 132 9.10 16.43 7.62
N ILE A 133 8.52 15.67 8.56
CA ILE A 133 8.75 15.86 10.01
C ILE A 133 10.22 15.74 10.37
N LEU A 134 10.94 14.80 9.76
CA LEU A 134 12.37 14.59 10.02
C LEU A 134 13.27 15.62 9.31
N GLY A 135 12.73 16.44 8.41
CA GLY A 135 13.50 17.43 7.66
C GLY A 135 14.63 16.79 6.85
N GLY A 136 15.85 17.33 6.94
CA GLY A 136 17.03 16.77 6.26
C GLY A 136 17.36 15.33 6.66
N ASN A 137 17.14 14.96 7.90
CA ASN A 137 17.34 13.59 8.39
C ASN A 137 16.38 12.59 7.72
N GLY A 138 15.19 13.03 7.31
CA GLY A 138 14.21 12.20 6.60
C GLY A 138 14.65 11.73 5.21
N ILE A 139 15.73 12.30 4.66
CA ILE A 139 16.30 11.92 3.37
C ILE A 139 17.42 10.88 3.52
N GLN A 140 18.01 10.77 4.72
CA GLN A 140 19.12 9.85 5.01
C GLN A 140 18.64 8.42 5.21
N GLU A 141 19.49 7.45 4.83
CA GLU A 141 19.18 6.03 4.94
C GLU A 141 19.03 5.55 6.38
N ASP A 142 19.76 6.14 7.32
CA ASP A 142 19.77 5.77 8.74
C ASP A 142 18.38 5.85 9.40
N TYR A 143 17.54 6.75 8.92
CA TYR A 143 16.18 6.94 9.46
C TYR A 143 15.11 6.07 8.80
N HIS A 144 15.45 5.30 7.78
CA HIS A 144 14.58 4.35 7.06
C HIS A 144 13.31 4.93 6.41
N VAL A 145 12.91 6.16 6.71
CA VAL A 145 11.69 6.78 6.20
C VAL A 145 11.73 6.91 4.68
N MET A 146 12.86 7.36 4.13
CA MET A 146 13.04 7.48 2.68
C MET A 146 12.94 6.12 1.98
N ARG A 147 13.48 5.07 2.60
CA ARG A 147 13.34 3.69 2.09
C ARG A 147 11.87 3.26 2.00
N HIS A 148 11.09 3.52 3.05
CA HIS A 148 9.66 3.24 3.04
C HIS A 148 8.94 4.07 1.97
N MET A 149 9.26 5.35 1.82
CA MET A 149 8.65 6.21 0.81
C MET A 149 8.89 5.68 -0.61
N ILE A 150 10.15 5.37 -0.97
CA ILE A 150 10.50 4.81 -2.28
C ILE A 150 9.81 3.45 -2.51
N ASN A 151 9.77 2.58 -1.50
CA ASN A 151 9.09 1.29 -1.62
C ASN A 151 7.57 1.47 -1.82
N LEU A 152 6.96 2.41 -1.12
CA LEU A 152 5.53 2.66 -1.20
C LEU A 152 5.10 3.28 -2.54
N GLU A 153 5.98 4.02 -3.24
CA GLU A 153 5.74 4.40 -4.63
C GLU A 153 5.56 3.16 -5.52
N THR A 154 6.38 2.12 -5.31
CA THR A 154 6.23 0.84 -6.02
C THR A 154 4.92 0.15 -5.61
N VAL A 155 4.63 0.08 -4.30
CA VAL A 155 3.40 -0.55 -3.78
C VAL A 155 2.13 0.14 -4.30
N ASN A 156 2.16 1.46 -4.46
CA ASN A 156 1.05 2.23 -5.02
C ASN A 156 0.88 1.99 -6.54
N THR A 157 1.92 1.50 -7.20
CA THR A 157 1.96 1.30 -8.67
C THR A 157 1.66 -0.13 -9.09
N TYR A 158 2.25 -1.14 -8.43
CA TYR A 158 2.10 -2.53 -8.84
C TYR A 158 0.77 -3.16 -8.39
N GLU A 159 0.47 -4.36 -8.90
CA GLU A 159 -0.75 -5.12 -8.58
C GLU A 159 -2.05 -4.34 -8.89
N GLY A 160 -2.00 -3.54 -9.93
CA GLY A 160 -2.97 -2.52 -10.27
C GLY A 160 -2.59 -1.17 -9.65
N THR A 161 -2.42 -0.17 -10.49
CA THR A 161 -2.12 1.19 -10.03
C THR A 161 -3.26 1.75 -9.20
N HIS A 162 -2.98 2.81 -8.44
CA HIS A 162 -3.99 3.55 -7.69
C HIS A 162 -5.20 3.94 -8.57
N ASP A 163 -4.93 4.32 -9.83
CA ASP A 163 -5.96 4.75 -10.77
C ASP A 163 -6.71 3.56 -11.39
N ILE A 164 -6.03 2.45 -11.72
CA ILE A 164 -6.72 1.24 -12.18
C ILE A 164 -7.72 0.74 -11.13
N HIS A 165 -7.38 0.78 -9.85
CA HIS A 165 -8.35 0.45 -8.80
C HIS A 165 -9.51 1.46 -8.74
N ALA A 166 -9.26 2.76 -9.01
CA ALA A 166 -10.33 3.75 -9.12
C ALA A 166 -11.30 3.42 -10.28
N LEU A 167 -10.78 3.00 -11.43
CA LEU A 167 -11.61 2.60 -12.59
C LEU A 167 -12.43 1.34 -12.30
N ILE A 168 -11.84 0.34 -11.62
CA ILE A 168 -12.59 -0.85 -11.16
C ILE A 168 -13.77 -0.44 -10.28
N LEU A 169 -13.53 0.44 -9.32
CA LEU A 169 -14.56 0.93 -8.40
C LEU A 169 -15.59 1.82 -9.10
N GLY A 170 -15.16 2.68 -10.00
CA GLY A 170 -16.03 3.52 -10.80
C GLY A 170 -17.01 2.70 -11.64
N ARG A 171 -16.51 1.64 -12.32
CA ARG A 171 -17.35 0.70 -13.04
C ARG A 171 -18.38 0.02 -12.12
N ALA A 172 -17.95 -0.43 -10.95
CA ALA A 172 -18.84 -1.12 -10.01
C ALA A 172 -19.97 -0.21 -9.50
N GLN A 173 -19.71 1.10 -9.35
CA GLN A 173 -20.69 2.08 -8.90
C GLN A 173 -21.65 2.53 -10.00
N THR A 174 -21.17 2.69 -11.22
CA THR A 174 -21.92 3.30 -12.32
C THR A 174 -22.47 2.30 -13.33
N GLY A 175 -21.93 1.08 -13.36
CA GLY A 175 -22.20 0.11 -14.41
C GLY A 175 -21.50 0.42 -15.75
N LEU A 176 -20.77 1.52 -15.85
CA LEU A 176 -20.13 1.98 -17.07
C LEU A 176 -18.61 1.74 -17.02
N GLN A 177 -18.07 1.28 -18.14
CA GLN A 177 -16.62 1.19 -18.32
C GLN A 177 -16.05 2.56 -18.69
N ALA A 178 -14.86 2.88 -18.15
CA ALA A 178 -14.18 4.13 -18.47
C ALA A 178 -13.32 4.03 -19.75
N PHE A 179 -13.11 2.81 -20.26
CA PHE A 179 -12.35 2.51 -21.51
C PHE A 179 -12.82 1.19 -22.11
#